data_9dd7c084ed87545009692f9f2ef17770
#
_entry.id   9dd7c084ed87545009692f9f2ef17770
#
_cell.length_a   1.000
_cell.length_b   1.000
_cell.length_c   1.000
_cell.angle_alpha   90.00
_cell.angle_beta   90.00
_cell.angle_gamma   90.00
#
_symmetry.space_group_name_H-M   'P 1'
#
loop_
_entity.id
_entity.type
_entity.pdbx_description
1 polymer ?
#
loop_
_entity_poly.entity_id
_entity_poly.type
_entity_poly.pdbx_seq_one_letter_code
_entity_poly.pdbx_strand_id
1 'polypeptide(L)'
;MIARWGETAESRLWVDIEGVMDPEAEALLLQMGCASLAIADCFRSRHPPKIETFSPSTFILFRGISHLDEKLELQPQQIGLWVGDDFIISVHAGKSVSVERFWEDDDGETDLQQPGELALKLLHFASGRYLEHLLEFEDRLAQLEDELLEAASDDVMKELVM
;
A
#
# COMPACT_ATOMS: atom_id res chain seq x y z
N MET A 1 10.92 14.27 0.85
CA MET A 1 10.77 13.32 -0.28
C MET A 1 12.04 12.48 -0.43
N ILE A 2 11.89 11.20 -0.68
CA ILE A 2 12.97 10.31 -1.12
C ILE A 2 12.55 9.76 -2.48
N ALA A 3 13.34 9.98 -3.52
CA ALA A 3 13.08 9.42 -4.84
C ALA A 3 14.17 8.39 -5.18
N ARG A 4 13.73 7.19 -5.59
CA ARG A 4 14.60 6.11 -6.04
C ARG A 4 14.35 5.84 -7.52
N TRP A 5 15.40 5.45 -8.23
CA TRP A 5 15.36 5.17 -9.65
C TRP A 5 15.87 3.75 -9.89
N GLY A 6 15.10 2.98 -10.63
CA GLY A 6 15.45 1.62 -11.01
C GLY A 6 15.06 1.33 -12.45
N GLU A 7 15.68 0.31 -13.03
CA GLU A 7 15.35 -0.18 -14.35
C GLU A 7 14.67 -1.54 -14.25
N THR A 8 13.66 -1.77 -15.08
CA THR A 8 13.09 -3.09 -15.26
C THR A 8 13.98 -3.91 -16.19
N ALA A 9 13.73 -5.23 -16.31
CA ALA A 9 14.52 -6.16 -17.11
C ALA A 9 14.77 -5.74 -18.57
N GLU A 10 13.90 -4.90 -19.16
CA GLU A 10 14.05 -4.39 -20.53
C GLU A 10 14.49 -2.91 -20.59
N SER A 11 15.25 -2.44 -19.60
CA SER A 11 15.70 -1.03 -19.48
C SER A 11 14.55 -0.04 -19.39
N ARG A 12 13.41 -0.46 -18.83
CA ARG A 12 12.27 0.41 -18.55
C ARG A 12 12.42 1.06 -17.19
N LEU A 13 11.87 2.22 -17.04
CA LEU A 13 12.06 3.05 -15.87
C LEU A 13 11.05 2.74 -14.76
N TRP A 14 11.54 2.46 -13.56
CA TRP A 14 10.73 2.54 -12.36
C TRP A 14 11.22 3.69 -11.47
N VAL A 15 10.32 4.59 -11.12
CA VAL A 15 10.57 5.67 -10.16
C VAL A 15 9.73 5.44 -8.93
N ASP A 16 10.36 5.37 -7.77
CA ASP A 16 9.65 5.26 -6.51
C ASP A 16 9.87 6.52 -5.66
N ILE A 17 8.75 7.10 -5.19
CA ILE A 17 8.74 8.32 -4.41
C ILE A 17 8.11 8.04 -3.05
N GLU A 18 8.94 8.08 -2.01
CA GLU A 18 8.49 8.00 -0.62
C GLU A 18 8.46 9.39 0.01
N GLY A 19 7.35 9.74 0.63
CA GLY A 19 7.21 10.97 1.41
C GLY A 19 5.89 11.68 1.20
N VAL A 20 5.80 12.84 1.83
CA VAL A 20 4.65 13.74 1.67
C VAL A 20 4.86 14.66 0.46
N MET A 21 3.76 15.23 -0.04
CA MET A 21 3.84 16.24 -1.09
C MET A 21 4.77 17.38 -0.70
N ASP A 22 5.75 17.63 -1.52
CA ASP A 22 6.57 18.83 -1.48
C ASP A 22 6.75 19.39 -2.91
N PRO A 23 7.27 20.62 -3.09
CA PRO A 23 7.41 21.21 -4.40
C PRO A 23 8.34 20.44 -5.35
N GLU A 24 9.31 19.70 -4.81
CA GLU A 24 10.23 18.88 -5.61
C GLU A 24 9.53 17.64 -6.16
N ALA A 25 8.71 16.94 -5.31
CA ALA A 25 7.92 15.83 -5.71
C ALA A 25 6.89 16.21 -6.79
N GLU A 26 6.20 17.34 -6.58
CA GLU A 26 5.24 17.85 -7.56
C GLU A 26 5.91 18.17 -8.89
N ALA A 27 7.03 18.90 -8.86
CA ALA A 27 7.76 19.27 -10.06
C ALA A 27 8.27 18.05 -10.84
N LEU A 28 8.78 17.03 -10.14
CA LEU A 28 9.25 15.80 -10.74
C LEU A 28 8.10 15.05 -11.43
N LEU A 29 6.97 14.89 -10.76
CA LEU A 29 5.80 14.20 -11.31
C LEU A 29 5.24 14.94 -12.53
N LEU A 30 5.15 16.27 -12.47
CA LEU A 30 4.72 17.08 -13.62
C LEU A 30 5.70 16.96 -14.80
N GLN A 31 7.01 16.96 -14.53
CA GLN A 31 8.03 16.77 -15.56
C GLN A 31 7.94 15.40 -16.23
N MET A 32 7.53 14.37 -15.49
CA MET A 32 7.29 13.03 -16.00
C MET A 32 5.93 12.86 -16.71
N GLY A 33 5.16 13.94 -16.85
CA GLY A 33 3.90 13.94 -17.58
C GLY A 33 2.69 13.46 -16.74
N CYS A 34 2.82 13.38 -15.43
CA CYS A 34 1.69 13.05 -14.56
C CYS A 34 0.67 14.19 -14.53
N ALA A 35 -0.62 13.85 -14.64
CA ALA A 35 -1.69 14.84 -14.61
C ALA A 35 -1.81 15.50 -13.23
N SER A 36 -1.91 16.83 -13.16
CA SER A 36 -1.98 17.58 -11.89
C SER A 36 -3.15 17.15 -11.00
N LEU A 37 -4.28 16.75 -11.58
CA LEU A 37 -5.42 16.21 -10.84
C LEU A 37 -5.07 14.88 -10.16
N ALA A 38 -4.40 13.98 -10.87
CA ALA A 38 -3.95 12.70 -10.33
C ALA A 38 -2.92 12.90 -9.20
N ILE A 39 -2.00 13.85 -9.37
CA ILE A 39 -1.04 14.23 -8.32
C ILE A 39 -1.77 14.73 -7.06
N ALA A 40 -2.70 15.66 -7.21
CA ALA A 40 -3.48 16.19 -6.09
C ALA A 40 -4.26 15.09 -5.35
N ASP A 41 -4.85 14.15 -6.06
CA ASP A 41 -5.60 13.04 -5.47
C ASP A 41 -4.69 12.01 -4.81
N CYS A 42 -3.51 11.76 -5.38
CA CYS A 42 -2.51 10.85 -4.81
C CYS A 42 -2.07 11.28 -3.41
N PHE A 43 -1.88 12.56 -3.18
CA PHE A 43 -1.43 13.09 -1.89
C PHE A 43 -2.56 13.51 -0.95
N ARG A 44 -3.82 13.44 -1.39
CA ARG A 44 -4.97 13.69 -0.53
C ARG A 44 -5.20 12.51 0.39
N SER A 45 -5.17 12.75 1.70
CA SER A 45 -5.49 11.72 2.68
C SER A 45 -6.92 11.17 2.49
N ARG A 46 -7.08 9.85 2.56
CA ARG A 46 -8.37 9.16 2.47
C ARG A 46 -9.14 9.36 1.16
N HIS A 47 -8.43 9.57 0.06
CA HIS A 47 -9.08 9.56 -1.25
C HIS A 47 -9.60 8.14 -1.58
N PRO A 48 -10.81 7.98 -2.16
CA PRO A 48 -11.29 6.68 -2.63
C PRO A 48 -10.35 6.07 -3.67
N PRO A 49 -10.17 4.74 -3.68
CA PRO A 49 -9.41 4.06 -4.74
C PRO A 49 -10.02 4.36 -6.10
N LYS A 50 -9.19 4.52 -7.11
CA LYS A 50 -9.64 4.79 -8.47
C LYS A 50 -8.62 4.39 -9.53
N ILE A 51 -9.09 4.24 -10.76
CA ILE A 51 -8.27 4.08 -11.95
C ILE A 51 -8.73 5.12 -12.97
N GLU A 52 -7.80 5.92 -13.46
CA GLU A 52 -8.07 6.95 -14.48
C GLU A 52 -6.96 6.95 -15.53
N THR A 53 -7.35 7.04 -16.79
CA THR A 53 -6.40 7.09 -17.90
C THR A 53 -6.13 8.54 -18.30
N PHE A 54 -4.88 8.94 -18.20
CA PHE A 54 -4.35 10.20 -18.67
C PHE A 54 -3.23 9.88 -19.66
N SER A 55 -3.32 10.36 -20.91
CA SER A 55 -2.18 10.18 -21.82
C SER A 55 -0.95 10.94 -21.30
N PRO A 56 0.25 10.31 -21.16
CA PRO A 56 0.63 8.99 -21.70
C PRO A 56 0.52 7.80 -20.71
N SER A 57 -0.11 7.97 -19.53
CA SER A 57 -0.14 6.94 -18.51
C SER A 57 -1.54 6.68 -17.94
N THR A 58 -1.71 5.54 -17.30
CA THR A 58 -2.87 5.23 -16.45
C THR A 58 -2.49 5.46 -15.00
N PHE A 59 -3.29 6.26 -14.31
CA PHE A 59 -3.17 6.50 -12.87
C PHE A 59 -4.03 5.51 -12.09
N ILE A 60 -3.45 4.85 -11.11
CA ILE A 60 -4.10 3.93 -10.19
C ILE A 60 -3.86 4.42 -8.78
N LEU A 61 -4.93 4.70 -8.04
CA LEU A 61 -4.86 5.01 -6.63
C LEU A 61 -5.39 3.82 -5.83
N PHE A 62 -4.52 3.17 -5.08
CA PHE A 62 -4.83 2.00 -4.27
C PHE A 62 -4.73 2.34 -2.78
N ARG A 63 -5.64 1.80 -1.99
CA ARG A 63 -5.56 1.86 -0.53
C ARG A 63 -5.28 0.47 0.01
N GLY A 64 -4.07 0.28 0.48
CA GLY A 64 -3.63 -0.92 1.18
C GLY A 64 -3.70 -0.77 2.69
N ILE A 65 -3.18 -1.77 3.38
CA ILE A 65 -2.99 -1.80 4.82
C ILE A 65 -1.49 -1.97 5.07
N SER A 66 -0.92 -1.12 5.91
CA SER A 66 0.48 -1.24 6.32
C SER A 66 0.63 -2.27 7.45
N HIS A 67 -0.20 -2.18 8.47
CA HIS A 67 -0.22 -3.11 9.61
C HIS A 67 -1.54 -2.99 10.39
N LEU A 68 -1.79 -3.98 11.25
CA LEU A 68 -2.81 -3.97 12.28
C LEU A 68 -2.10 -3.67 13.60
N ASP A 69 -2.58 -2.70 14.37
CA ASP A 69 -2.00 -2.39 15.66
C ASP A 69 -2.60 -3.23 16.82
N GLU A 70 -2.03 -3.08 18.01
CA GLU A 70 -2.49 -3.83 19.20
C GLU A 70 -3.93 -3.51 19.62
N LYS A 71 -4.48 -2.39 19.15
CA LYS A 71 -5.87 -1.98 19.39
C LYS A 71 -6.84 -2.44 18.31
N LEU A 72 -6.38 -3.29 17.40
CA LEU A 72 -7.13 -3.74 16.21
C LEU A 72 -7.48 -2.59 15.24
N GLU A 73 -6.70 -1.51 15.24
CA GLU A 73 -6.85 -0.43 14.27
C GLU A 73 -5.99 -0.72 13.04
N LEU A 74 -6.65 -0.80 11.90
CA LEU A 74 -5.97 -0.94 10.61
C LEU A 74 -5.32 0.38 10.21
N GLN A 75 -4.01 0.35 10.00
CA GLN A 75 -3.27 1.51 9.51
C GLN A 75 -3.27 1.51 7.97
N PRO A 76 -4.05 2.41 7.35
CA PRO A 76 -4.15 2.44 5.90
C PRO A 76 -2.86 2.97 5.27
N GLN A 77 -2.50 2.41 4.12
CA GLN A 77 -1.45 2.93 3.26
C GLN A 77 -2.00 3.21 1.88
N GLN A 78 -1.86 4.45 1.42
CA GLN A 78 -2.23 4.85 0.08
C GLN A 78 -1.01 4.73 -0.83
N ILE A 79 -1.20 4.11 -2.00
CA ILE A 79 -0.18 3.95 -3.03
C ILE A 79 -0.76 4.51 -4.32
N GLY A 80 -0.11 5.50 -4.90
CA GLY A 80 -0.37 5.99 -6.24
C GLY A 80 0.58 5.35 -7.24
N LEU A 81 0.04 4.88 -8.36
CA LEU A 81 0.83 4.32 -9.46
C LEU A 81 0.50 5.07 -10.74
N TRP A 82 1.50 5.48 -11.49
CA TRP A 82 1.37 5.90 -12.88
C TRP A 82 2.06 4.85 -13.75
N VAL A 83 1.30 4.27 -14.65
CA VAL A 83 1.74 3.17 -15.50
C VAL A 83 1.69 3.62 -16.95
N GLY A 84 2.85 3.79 -17.55
CA GLY A 84 3.04 4.07 -18.98
C GLY A 84 3.50 2.82 -19.73
N ASP A 85 3.81 2.98 -21.01
CA ASP A 85 4.27 1.87 -21.86
C ASP A 85 5.69 1.40 -21.47
N ASP A 86 6.54 2.33 -21.05
CA ASP A 86 7.95 2.11 -20.74
C ASP A 86 8.38 2.62 -19.35
N PHE A 87 7.42 3.03 -18.52
CA PHE A 87 7.71 3.47 -17.18
C PHE A 87 6.60 3.11 -16.17
N ILE A 88 6.99 3.03 -14.92
CA ILE A 88 6.08 3.00 -13.77
C ILE A 88 6.58 3.98 -12.72
N ILE A 89 5.68 4.71 -12.09
CA ILE A 89 5.97 5.57 -10.94
C ILE A 89 5.11 5.09 -9.79
N SER A 90 5.74 4.82 -8.64
CA SER A 90 5.06 4.56 -7.38
C SER A 90 5.25 5.72 -6.42
N VAL A 91 4.19 6.09 -5.71
CA VAL A 91 4.20 7.18 -4.73
C VAL A 91 3.48 6.73 -3.47
N HIS A 92 4.12 6.88 -2.32
CA HIS A 92 3.54 6.52 -1.02
C HIS A 92 4.12 7.39 0.11
N ALA A 93 3.33 7.66 1.14
CA ALA A 93 3.70 8.62 2.19
C ALA A 93 4.79 8.10 3.15
N GLY A 94 4.85 6.80 3.39
CA GLY A 94 5.83 6.16 4.25
C GLY A 94 6.22 4.81 3.68
N LYS A 95 7.15 4.10 4.32
CA LYS A 95 7.66 2.82 3.84
C LYS A 95 6.53 1.86 3.45
N SER A 96 6.56 1.35 2.23
CA SER A 96 5.56 0.43 1.69
C SER A 96 6.14 -0.97 1.56
N VAL A 97 5.63 -1.92 2.35
CA VAL A 97 6.03 -3.34 2.26
C VAL A 97 5.78 -3.89 0.86
N SER A 98 4.69 -3.45 0.22
CA SER A 98 4.33 -3.91 -1.13
C SER A 98 5.29 -3.38 -2.20
N VAL A 99 5.78 -2.16 -2.06
CA VAL A 99 6.77 -1.59 -2.98
C VAL A 99 8.14 -2.21 -2.72
N GLU A 100 8.58 -2.26 -1.46
CA GLU A 100 9.87 -2.84 -1.06
C GLU A 100 10.01 -4.30 -1.53
N ARG A 101 8.96 -5.08 -1.44
CA ARG A 101 8.95 -6.49 -1.87
C ARG A 101 9.44 -6.68 -3.30
N PHE A 102 9.09 -5.77 -4.20
CA PHE A 102 9.50 -5.83 -5.61
C PHE A 102 10.71 -4.96 -5.93
N TRP A 103 11.04 -4.01 -5.06
CA TRP A 103 12.21 -3.17 -5.23
C TRP A 103 13.51 -3.89 -4.84
N GLU A 104 13.45 -4.68 -3.77
CA GLU A 104 14.61 -5.41 -3.21
C GLU A 104 14.84 -6.78 -3.86
N ASP A 105 13.93 -7.25 -4.71
CA ASP A 105 14.00 -8.56 -5.37
C ASP A 105 15.08 -8.54 -6.48
N ASP A 106 16.35 -8.55 -6.05
CA ASP A 106 17.56 -8.44 -6.89
C ASP A 106 17.95 -9.77 -7.56
N ASP A 107 17.14 -10.82 -7.38
CA ASP A 107 17.43 -12.16 -7.88
C ASP A 107 17.28 -12.34 -9.40
N GLY A 108 17.04 -11.26 -10.16
CA GLY A 108 17.07 -11.26 -11.63
C GLY A 108 16.01 -12.14 -12.31
N GLU A 109 15.22 -12.84 -11.54
CA GLU A 109 14.13 -13.72 -12.03
C GLU A 109 12.76 -13.04 -12.01
N THR A 110 12.66 -11.84 -11.43
CA THR A 110 11.39 -11.11 -11.52
C THR A 110 11.25 -10.64 -12.96
N ASP A 111 10.47 -11.37 -13.70
CA ASP A 111 10.13 -11.14 -15.11
C ASP A 111 9.27 -9.89 -15.25
N LEU A 112 9.85 -8.75 -14.85
CA LEU A 112 9.24 -7.42 -14.89
C LEU A 112 9.31 -6.86 -16.31
N GLN A 113 8.90 -7.68 -17.27
CA GLN A 113 9.03 -7.36 -18.70
C GLN A 113 8.21 -6.13 -19.11
N GLN A 114 7.17 -5.78 -18.34
CA GLN A 114 6.33 -4.64 -18.67
C GLN A 114 5.90 -3.86 -17.41
N PRO A 115 5.85 -2.51 -17.44
CA PRO A 115 5.40 -1.68 -16.33
C PRO A 115 4.00 -2.05 -15.82
N GLY A 116 3.09 -2.41 -16.72
CA GLY A 116 1.75 -2.88 -16.37
C GLY A 116 1.76 -4.20 -15.60
N GLU A 117 2.66 -5.10 -15.90
CA GLU A 117 2.79 -6.37 -15.19
C GLU A 117 3.34 -6.16 -13.77
N LEU A 118 4.35 -5.30 -13.61
CA LEU A 118 4.83 -4.89 -12.29
C LEU A 118 3.71 -4.27 -11.45
N ALA A 119 2.93 -3.36 -12.05
CA ALA A 119 1.79 -2.75 -11.35
C ALA A 119 0.78 -3.79 -10.88
N LEU A 120 0.43 -4.77 -11.72
CA LEU A 120 -0.49 -5.86 -11.38
C LEU A 120 0.05 -6.75 -10.27
N LYS A 121 1.33 -7.14 -10.32
CA LYS A 121 1.99 -7.94 -9.27
C LYS A 121 2.01 -7.19 -7.94
N LEU A 122 2.34 -5.90 -7.96
CA LEU A 122 2.34 -5.03 -6.79
C LEU A 122 0.95 -4.93 -6.16
N LEU A 123 -0.07 -4.66 -6.98
CA LEU A 123 -1.45 -4.57 -6.51
C LEU A 123 -2.00 -5.91 -6.01
N HIS A 124 -1.64 -7.01 -6.67
CA HIS A 124 -2.01 -8.35 -6.22
C HIS A 124 -1.41 -8.66 -4.85
N PHE A 125 -0.12 -8.41 -4.65
CA PHE A 125 0.54 -8.57 -3.36
C PHE A 125 -0.07 -7.67 -2.29
N ALA A 126 -0.27 -6.38 -2.59
CA ALA A 126 -0.89 -5.43 -1.67
C ALA A 126 -2.32 -5.84 -1.28
N SER A 127 -3.07 -6.43 -2.23
CA SER A 127 -4.42 -6.96 -1.97
C SER A 127 -4.38 -8.22 -1.08
N GLY A 128 -3.39 -9.10 -1.28
CA GLY A 128 -3.20 -10.30 -0.45
C GLY A 128 -2.98 -9.97 1.02
N ARG A 129 -2.32 -8.84 1.31
CA ARG A 129 -2.11 -8.37 2.69
C ARG A 129 -3.41 -8.03 3.44
N TYR A 130 -4.50 -7.69 2.74
CA TYR A 130 -5.80 -7.56 3.39
C TYR A 130 -6.27 -8.86 4.02
N LEU A 131 -6.08 -9.98 3.31
CA LEU A 131 -6.46 -11.29 3.83
C LEU A 131 -5.60 -11.67 5.05
N GLU A 132 -4.30 -11.43 5.00
CA GLU A 132 -3.39 -11.67 6.13
C GLU A 132 -3.86 -10.91 7.38
N HIS A 133 -4.10 -9.61 7.27
CA HIS A 133 -4.56 -8.80 8.39
C HIS A 133 -5.99 -9.13 8.84
N LEU A 134 -6.84 -9.62 7.95
CA LEU A 134 -8.16 -10.09 8.32
C LEU A 134 -8.08 -11.35 9.20
N LEU A 135 -7.20 -12.28 8.87
CA LEU A 135 -6.97 -13.49 9.67
C LEU A 135 -6.37 -13.13 11.05
N GLU A 136 -5.40 -12.22 11.11
CA GLU A 136 -4.88 -11.70 12.37
C GLU A 136 -5.98 -11.05 13.24
N PHE A 137 -6.88 -10.31 12.60
CA PHE A 137 -8.02 -9.70 13.28
C PHE A 137 -8.99 -10.74 13.83
N GLU A 138 -9.32 -11.78 13.06
CA GLU A 138 -10.18 -12.89 13.49
C GLU A 138 -9.59 -13.62 14.70
N ASP A 139 -8.29 -13.95 14.67
CA ASP A 139 -7.59 -14.60 15.76
C ASP A 139 -7.61 -13.75 17.04
N ARG A 140 -7.38 -12.46 16.91
CA ARG A 140 -7.41 -11.54 18.06
C ARG A 140 -8.81 -11.34 18.62
N LEU A 141 -9.82 -11.31 17.75
CA LEU A 141 -11.22 -11.23 18.18
C LEU A 141 -11.62 -12.46 18.98
N ALA A 142 -11.25 -13.66 18.52
CA ALA A 142 -11.50 -14.91 19.25
C ALA A 142 -10.83 -14.90 20.64
N GLN A 143 -9.60 -14.44 20.74
CA GLN A 143 -8.92 -14.29 22.04
C GLN A 143 -9.66 -13.34 22.99
N LEU A 144 -10.13 -12.19 22.46
CA LEU A 144 -10.91 -11.24 23.27
C LEU A 144 -12.24 -11.82 23.74
N GLU A 145 -12.91 -12.62 22.92
CA GLU A 145 -14.12 -13.33 23.31
C GLU A 145 -13.85 -14.31 24.47
N ASP A 146 -12.77 -15.07 24.40
CA ASP A 146 -12.37 -15.99 25.47
C ASP A 146 -12.02 -15.23 26.76
N GLU A 147 -11.24 -14.17 26.67
CA GLU A 147 -10.90 -13.30 27.82
C GLU A 147 -12.16 -12.73 28.51
N LEU A 148 -13.15 -12.28 27.71
CA LEU A 148 -14.42 -11.77 28.23
C LEU A 148 -15.25 -12.84 28.91
N LEU A 149 -15.30 -14.06 28.37
CA LEU A 149 -16.02 -15.18 28.94
C LEU A 149 -15.39 -15.63 30.26
N GLU A 150 -14.07 -15.66 30.35
CA GLU A 150 -13.34 -15.98 31.60
C GLU A 150 -13.58 -14.91 32.65
N ALA A 151 -13.48 -13.63 32.31
CA ALA A 151 -13.73 -12.52 33.25
C ALA A 151 -15.17 -12.52 33.76
N ALA A 152 -16.16 -12.77 32.88
CA ALA A 152 -17.57 -12.87 33.27
C ALA A 152 -17.82 -14.08 34.18
N SER A 153 -17.17 -15.22 33.93
CA SER A 153 -17.24 -16.40 34.78
C SER A 153 -16.70 -16.14 36.20
N ASP A 154 -15.57 -15.45 36.31
CA ASP A 154 -14.95 -15.07 37.57
C ASP A 154 -15.81 -14.12 38.39
N ASP A 155 -16.47 -13.17 37.78
CA ASP A 155 -17.37 -12.24 38.49
C ASP A 155 -18.66 -12.92 38.95
N VAL A 156 -19.24 -13.80 38.15
CA VAL A 156 -20.39 -14.62 38.56
C VAL A 156 -20.03 -15.57 39.70
N MET A 157 -18.85 -16.19 39.67
CA MET A 157 -18.37 -17.06 40.75
C MET A 157 -18.14 -16.29 42.04
N LYS A 158 -17.65 -15.05 42.00
CA LYS A 158 -17.50 -14.17 43.17
C LYS A 158 -18.85 -13.80 43.79
N GLU A 159 -19.88 -13.55 42.97
CA GLU A 159 -21.23 -13.26 43.46
C GLU A 159 -21.91 -14.50 44.13
N LEU A 160 -21.59 -15.71 43.67
CA LEU A 160 -22.18 -16.95 44.18
C LEU A 160 -21.56 -17.39 45.52
N VAL A 161 -20.39 -16.87 45.91
CA VAL A 161 -19.65 -17.26 47.12
C VAL A 161 -19.86 -16.26 48.25
N MET A 162 -20.53 -15.14 48.03
CA MET A 162 -20.95 -14.19 49.08
C MET A 162 -22.36 -14.48 49.58
#